data_501eb75cc117a990721030605ce68020
#
_entry.id   501eb75cc117a990721030605ce68020
#
_cell.length_a   1.000
_cell.length_b   1.000
_cell.length_c   1.000
_cell.angle_alpha   90.00
_cell.angle_beta   90.00
_cell.angle_gamma   90.00
#
_symmetry.space_group_name_H-M   'P 1'
#
loop_
_entity.id
_entity.type
_entity.pdbx_description
1 polymer ?
#
loop_
_entity_poly.entity_id
_entity_poly.type
_entity_poly.pdbx_seq_one_letter_code
_entity_poly.pdbx_strand_id
1 'polypeptide(L)'
;MGKAARIAGLLLALLAVAPAFAEELGVVPNRILYPGETIPADALQMARVRPGKKATVLFAHQPAELVDKVATRTLLPGRFVPLSSVREAYVIEQGAAVQVLFVQGGLTISVKAITLQPGSAGDVVKVRNVDSGAIFSATVMADGTVRVEAS
;
A
#
# COMPACT_ATOMS: atom_id res chain seq x y z
N MET A 1 -82.74 -6.58 -8.91
CA MET A 1 -81.92 -7.59 -8.26
C MET A 1 -80.72 -7.84 -9.15
N GLY A 2 -79.60 -7.28 -8.85
CA GLY A 2 -78.36 -7.46 -9.62
C GLY A 2 -77.19 -7.29 -8.71
N LYS A 3 -76.47 -8.34 -8.45
CA LYS A 3 -75.30 -8.36 -7.57
C LYS A 3 -74.08 -7.78 -8.29
N ALA A 4 -73.65 -6.66 -7.79
CA ALA A 4 -72.37 -6.04 -8.24
C ALA A 4 -71.18 -6.89 -7.88
N ALA A 5 -70.45 -7.42 -8.85
CA ALA A 5 -69.16 -8.08 -8.68
C ALA A 5 -68.08 -7.01 -8.61
N ARG A 6 -67.47 -6.83 -7.44
CA ARG A 6 -66.31 -6.03 -7.22
C ARG A 6 -65.08 -6.82 -7.66
N ILE A 7 -64.52 -6.49 -8.81
CA ILE A 7 -63.24 -6.96 -9.25
C ILE A 7 -62.17 -6.05 -8.62
N ALA A 8 -61.56 -6.48 -7.57
CA ALA A 8 -60.40 -5.84 -6.99
C ALA A 8 -59.18 -6.14 -7.88
N GLY A 9 -58.80 -5.15 -8.68
CA GLY A 9 -57.54 -5.20 -9.45
C GLY A 9 -56.33 -5.11 -8.54
N LEU A 10 -55.65 -6.23 -8.34
CA LEU A 10 -54.39 -6.30 -7.67
C LEU A 10 -53.31 -5.73 -8.61
N LEU A 11 -52.98 -4.43 -8.43
CA LEU A 11 -51.87 -3.79 -9.15
C LEU A 11 -50.58 -4.26 -8.56
N LEU A 12 -49.98 -5.30 -9.14
CA LEU A 12 -48.65 -5.82 -8.78
C LEU A 12 -47.61 -4.82 -9.32
N ALA A 13 -47.20 -3.89 -8.48
CA ALA A 13 -46.10 -3.00 -8.78
C ALA A 13 -44.78 -3.82 -8.84
N LEU A 14 -44.39 -4.18 -10.07
CA LEU A 14 -43.09 -4.79 -10.35
C LEU A 14 -42.02 -3.71 -10.13
N LEU A 15 -41.40 -3.70 -8.94
CA LEU A 15 -40.19 -2.91 -8.69
C LEU A 15 -39.09 -3.46 -9.62
N ALA A 16 -38.82 -2.75 -10.71
CA ALA A 16 -37.65 -3.00 -11.54
C ALA A 16 -36.41 -2.60 -10.74
N VAL A 17 -35.78 -3.57 -10.11
CA VAL A 17 -34.45 -3.43 -9.54
C VAL A 17 -33.49 -3.29 -10.72
N ALA A 18 -33.14 -2.06 -11.08
CA ALA A 18 -32.10 -1.79 -12.05
C ALA A 18 -30.77 -2.31 -11.46
N PRO A 19 -30.00 -3.14 -12.18
CA PRO A 19 -28.68 -3.53 -11.73
C PRO A 19 -27.82 -2.27 -11.60
N ALA A 20 -27.45 -1.92 -10.40
CA ALA A 20 -26.43 -0.91 -10.16
C ALA A 20 -25.11 -1.47 -10.66
N PHE A 21 -24.69 -1.10 -11.86
CA PHE A 21 -23.33 -1.35 -12.32
C PHE A 21 -22.42 -0.54 -11.41
N ALA A 22 -21.76 -1.20 -10.47
CA ALA A 22 -20.72 -0.58 -9.68
C ALA A 22 -19.60 -0.13 -10.65
N GLU A 23 -19.45 1.16 -10.82
CA GLU A 23 -18.34 1.72 -11.60
C GLU A 23 -17.05 1.41 -10.85
N GLU A 24 -16.17 0.63 -11.45
CA GLU A 24 -14.86 0.37 -10.93
C GLU A 24 -14.00 1.63 -11.11
N LEU A 25 -13.50 2.18 -10.01
CA LEU A 25 -12.62 3.33 -9.98
C LEU A 25 -11.20 2.86 -9.70
N GLY A 26 -10.22 3.51 -10.31
CA GLY A 26 -8.81 3.29 -10.04
C GLY A 26 -8.07 4.61 -9.91
N VAL A 27 -6.89 4.57 -9.33
CA VAL A 27 -6.06 5.74 -9.11
C VAL A 27 -5.10 5.92 -10.27
N VAL A 28 -5.03 7.16 -10.75
CA VAL A 28 -4.10 7.58 -11.81
C VAL A 28 -3.34 8.83 -11.36
N PRO A 29 -2.05 8.99 -11.75
CA PRO A 29 -1.35 10.25 -11.53
C PRO A 29 -1.92 11.36 -12.41
N ASN A 30 -1.87 12.60 -11.93
CA ASN A 30 -2.19 13.79 -12.71
C ASN A 30 -0.95 14.42 -13.39
N ARG A 31 0.25 13.99 -13.00
CA ARG A 31 1.55 14.36 -13.58
C ARG A 31 2.47 13.15 -13.71
N ILE A 32 3.61 13.33 -14.36
CA ILE A 32 4.65 12.30 -14.38
C ILE A 32 5.28 12.22 -12.98
N LEU A 33 5.43 10.98 -12.46
CA LEU A 33 6.19 10.69 -11.25
C LEU A 33 7.38 9.81 -11.64
N TYR A 34 8.57 10.17 -11.16
CA TYR A 34 9.82 9.51 -11.51
C TYR A 34 10.21 8.45 -10.48
N PRO A 35 11.03 7.45 -10.87
CA PRO A 35 11.56 6.47 -9.93
C PRO A 35 12.30 7.15 -8.78
N GLY A 36 12.04 6.70 -7.54
CA GLY A 36 12.60 7.30 -6.33
C GLY A 36 11.78 8.47 -5.78
N GLU A 37 10.78 8.96 -6.50
CA GLU A 37 9.92 10.05 -6.05
C GLU A 37 8.85 9.53 -5.10
N THR A 38 8.65 10.23 -3.97
CA THR A 38 7.53 9.97 -3.06
C THR A 38 6.25 10.50 -3.68
N ILE A 39 5.19 9.72 -3.63
CA ILE A 39 3.89 10.03 -4.24
C ILE A 39 3.06 10.88 -3.28
N PRO A 40 2.88 12.18 -3.54
CA PRO A 40 2.05 13.02 -2.70
C PRO A 40 0.57 12.86 -3.10
N ALA A 41 -0.33 13.15 -2.17
CA ALA A 41 -1.77 13.01 -2.38
C ALA A 41 -2.32 13.89 -3.53
N ASP A 42 -1.76 15.08 -3.72
CA ASP A 42 -2.14 16.04 -4.77
C ASP A 42 -1.73 15.60 -6.19
N ALA A 43 -0.79 14.65 -6.30
CA ALA A 43 -0.40 14.07 -7.58
C ALA A 43 -1.34 12.95 -8.06
N LEU A 44 -2.36 12.59 -7.29
CA LEU A 44 -3.27 11.49 -7.57
C LEU A 44 -4.69 11.98 -7.88
N GLN A 45 -5.37 11.28 -8.76
CA GLN A 45 -6.78 11.48 -9.06
C GLN A 45 -7.48 10.16 -9.34
N MET A 46 -8.80 10.14 -9.16
CA MET A 46 -9.62 8.98 -9.47
C MET A 46 -10.02 8.98 -10.94
N ALA A 47 -9.95 7.83 -11.58
CA ALA A 47 -10.41 7.63 -12.96
C ALA A 47 -11.26 6.37 -13.07
N ARG A 48 -12.25 6.40 -13.99
CA ARG A 48 -13.11 5.26 -14.24
C ARG A 48 -12.37 4.18 -15.04
N VAL A 49 -12.47 2.95 -14.57
CA VAL A 49 -11.99 1.78 -15.32
C VAL A 49 -12.96 1.49 -16.45
N ARG A 50 -12.48 1.48 -17.70
CA ARG A 50 -13.33 1.16 -18.84
C ARG A 50 -13.70 -0.32 -18.82
N PRO A 51 -15.00 -0.69 -18.92
CA PRO A 51 -15.44 -2.07 -19.03
C PRO A 51 -14.77 -2.77 -20.23
N GLY A 52 -14.33 -4.00 -20.06
CA GLY A 52 -13.84 -4.84 -21.16
C GLY A 52 -12.33 -5.06 -21.23
N LYS A 53 -11.50 -4.33 -20.47
CA LYS A 53 -10.11 -4.70 -20.24
C LYS A 53 -9.99 -5.30 -18.83
N LYS A 54 -10.01 -6.63 -18.75
CA LYS A 54 -9.57 -7.29 -17.51
C LYS A 54 -8.14 -6.83 -17.25
N ALA A 55 -7.96 -6.02 -16.21
CA ALA A 55 -6.62 -5.62 -15.79
C ALA A 55 -5.91 -6.90 -15.33
N THR A 56 -4.92 -7.34 -16.10
CA THR A 56 -4.08 -8.50 -15.77
C THR A 56 -3.16 -8.18 -14.56
N VAL A 57 -3.12 -6.93 -14.15
CA VAL A 57 -2.24 -6.42 -13.09
C VAL A 57 -3.11 -5.72 -12.04
N LEU A 58 -2.87 -6.04 -10.77
CA LEU A 58 -3.50 -5.35 -9.65
C LEU A 58 -3.04 -3.88 -9.63
N PHE A 59 -3.99 -2.98 -9.65
CA PHE A 59 -3.75 -1.52 -9.56
C PHE A 59 -4.45 -0.94 -8.33
N ALA A 60 -4.01 0.24 -7.92
CA ALA A 60 -4.56 0.91 -6.75
C ALA A 60 -5.99 1.41 -7.02
N HIS A 61 -6.90 1.12 -6.10
CA HIS A 61 -8.29 1.56 -6.14
C HIS A 61 -8.54 2.81 -5.28
N GLN A 62 -7.67 3.05 -4.30
CA GLN A 62 -7.77 4.19 -3.39
C GLN A 62 -6.45 4.95 -3.34
N PRO A 63 -6.49 6.31 -3.27
CA PRO A 63 -5.28 7.11 -3.15
C PRO A 63 -4.43 6.74 -1.93
N ALA A 64 -5.06 6.34 -0.82
CA ALA A 64 -4.38 5.93 0.41
C ALA A 64 -3.43 4.73 0.21
N GLU A 65 -3.64 3.92 -0.83
CA GLU A 65 -2.77 2.79 -1.17
C GLU A 65 -1.43 3.25 -1.78
N LEU A 66 -1.33 4.51 -2.22
CA LEU A 66 -0.19 5.06 -2.96
C LEU A 66 0.47 6.24 -2.26
N VAL A 67 -0.29 6.99 -1.44
CA VAL A 67 0.22 8.17 -0.74
C VAL A 67 1.39 7.77 0.16
N ASP A 68 2.45 8.61 0.18
CA ASP A 68 3.70 8.43 0.92
C ASP A 68 4.56 7.23 0.49
N LYS A 69 4.10 6.46 -0.50
CA LYS A 69 4.93 5.41 -1.13
C LYS A 69 5.88 6.00 -2.16
N VAL A 70 6.90 5.26 -2.49
CA VAL A 70 7.93 5.66 -3.47
C VAL A 70 7.72 4.90 -4.77
N ALA A 71 7.70 5.63 -5.88
CA ALA A 71 7.62 5.05 -7.21
C ALA A 71 8.91 4.27 -7.53
N THR A 72 8.77 3.02 -7.99
CA THR A 72 9.91 2.19 -8.41
C THR A 72 10.22 2.34 -9.90
N ARG A 73 9.28 2.90 -10.66
CA ARG A 73 9.40 3.19 -12.09
C ARG A 73 8.61 4.45 -12.44
N THR A 74 8.81 4.98 -13.63
CA THR A 74 8.05 6.14 -14.12
C THR A 74 6.55 5.84 -14.19
N LEU A 75 5.74 6.63 -13.51
CA LEU A 75 4.29 6.61 -13.56
C LEU A 75 3.80 7.73 -14.47
N LEU A 76 2.97 7.38 -15.44
CA LEU A 76 2.49 8.33 -16.45
C LEU A 76 1.08 8.82 -16.08
N PRO A 77 0.78 10.11 -16.34
CA PRO A 77 -0.53 10.67 -16.07
C PRO A 77 -1.63 9.93 -16.82
N GLY A 78 -2.78 9.78 -16.18
CA GLY A 78 -3.94 9.12 -16.76
C GLY A 78 -3.84 7.59 -16.91
N ARG A 79 -2.76 6.97 -16.43
CA ARG A 79 -2.61 5.50 -16.39
C ARG A 79 -2.78 4.98 -14.97
N PHE A 80 -3.53 3.89 -14.82
CA PHE A 80 -3.68 3.23 -13.51
C PHE A 80 -2.33 2.80 -12.96
N VAL A 81 -2.13 3.05 -11.67
CA VAL A 81 -0.87 2.73 -10.98
C VAL A 81 -0.90 1.28 -10.52
N PRO A 82 -0.05 0.40 -11.07
CA PRO A 82 0.07 -0.95 -10.57
C PRO A 82 0.69 -0.95 -9.16
N LEU A 83 0.16 -1.75 -8.24
CA LEU A 83 0.70 -1.86 -6.89
C LEU A 83 2.17 -2.32 -6.87
N SER A 84 2.59 -3.10 -7.87
CA SER A 84 3.99 -3.50 -8.06
C SER A 84 4.94 -2.38 -8.52
N SER A 85 4.40 -1.19 -8.82
CA SER A 85 5.18 -0.02 -9.27
C SER A 85 5.55 0.93 -8.15
N VAL A 86 5.18 0.59 -6.92
CA VAL A 86 5.44 1.38 -5.74
C VAL A 86 6.01 0.51 -4.63
N ARG A 87 6.72 1.10 -3.72
CA ARG A 87 7.23 0.48 -2.49
C ARG A 87 7.03 1.42 -1.31
N GLU A 88 7.14 0.89 -0.12
CA GLU A 88 7.21 1.72 1.08
C GLU A 88 8.46 2.61 1.05
N ALA A 89 8.37 3.78 1.66
CA ALA A 89 9.53 4.63 1.85
C ALA A 89 10.55 3.95 2.78
N TYR A 90 11.84 4.10 2.47
CA TYR A 90 12.86 3.61 3.38
C TYR A 90 12.89 4.45 4.65
N VAL A 91 12.93 3.76 5.79
CA VAL A 91 13.12 4.37 7.11
C VAL A 91 14.61 4.52 7.40
N ILE A 92 15.41 3.59 6.87
CA ILE A 92 16.86 3.59 7.01
C ILE A 92 17.52 3.42 5.64
N GLU A 93 18.59 4.16 5.42
CA GLU A 93 19.41 4.09 4.20
C GLU A 93 20.62 3.20 4.39
N GLN A 94 21.20 2.72 3.29
CA GLN A 94 22.45 1.96 3.32
C GLN A 94 23.58 2.83 3.90
N GLY A 95 24.36 2.27 4.81
CA GLY A 95 25.46 2.97 5.48
C GLY A 95 25.02 3.84 6.67
N ALA A 96 23.73 3.89 6.98
CA ALA A 96 23.24 4.62 8.14
C ALA A 96 23.68 3.95 9.44
N ALA A 97 24.06 4.78 10.43
CA ALA A 97 24.28 4.31 11.79
C ALA A 97 22.93 4.12 12.49
N VAL A 98 22.70 2.94 13.00
CA VAL A 98 21.44 2.57 13.66
C VAL A 98 21.71 1.96 15.03
N GLN A 99 20.69 2.04 15.88
CA GLN A 99 20.68 1.36 17.15
C GLN A 99 19.99 -0.01 17.00
N VAL A 100 20.70 -1.06 17.37
CA VAL A 100 20.17 -2.43 17.37
C VAL A 100 19.71 -2.80 18.76
N LEU A 101 18.47 -3.25 18.86
CA LEU A 101 17.87 -3.71 20.10
C LEU A 101 17.79 -5.24 20.09
N PHE A 102 18.48 -5.88 21.02
CA PHE A 102 18.33 -7.31 21.32
C PHE A 102 17.37 -7.44 22.50
N VAL A 103 16.27 -8.11 22.28
CA VAL A 103 15.25 -8.32 23.31
C VAL A 103 15.16 -9.81 23.62
N GLN A 104 15.45 -10.20 24.86
CA GLN A 104 15.36 -11.58 25.33
C GLN A 104 14.93 -11.63 26.79
N GLY A 105 13.78 -12.25 27.10
CA GLY A 105 13.36 -12.55 28.46
C GLY A 105 13.32 -11.35 29.42
N GLY A 106 12.95 -10.16 28.93
CA GLY A 106 12.92 -8.91 29.72
C GLY A 106 14.24 -8.16 29.77
N LEU A 107 15.32 -8.70 29.20
CA LEU A 107 16.60 -8.01 29.01
C LEU A 107 16.60 -7.31 27.62
N THR A 108 16.92 -6.02 27.60
CA THR A 108 17.14 -5.27 26.36
C THR A 108 18.60 -4.81 26.32
N ILE A 109 19.32 -5.25 25.30
CA ILE A 109 20.69 -4.82 25.03
C ILE A 109 20.68 -3.96 23.78
N SER A 110 21.34 -2.82 23.85
CA SER A 110 21.48 -1.91 22.72
C SER A 110 22.93 -1.85 22.25
N VAL A 111 23.13 -2.01 20.95
CA VAL A 111 24.45 -1.89 20.30
C VAL A 111 24.37 -0.98 19.08
N LYS A 112 25.48 -0.34 18.71
CA LYS A 112 25.58 0.45 17.49
C LYS A 112 25.95 -0.43 16.31
N ALA A 113 25.28 -0.24 15.19
CA ALA A 113 25.59 -0.93 13.95
C ALA A 113 25.44 0.00 12.74
N ILE A 114 26.00 -0.43 11.61
CA ILE A 114 25.84 0.22 10.31
C ILE A 114 25.01 -0.68 9.42
N THR A 115 24.00 -0.13 8.77
CA THR A 115 23.15 -0.84 7.82
C THR A 115 23.93 -1.13 6.55
N LEU A 116 23.82 -2.34 6.02
CA LEU A 116 24.47 -2.74 4.76
C LEU A 116 23.52 -2.61 3.55
N GLN A 117 22.25 -2.39 3.80
CA GLN A 117 21.20 -2.20 2.77
C GLN A 117 20.10 -1.30 3.32
N PRO A 118 19.38 -0.58 2.45
CA PRO A 118 18.25 0.23 2.88
C PRO A 118 17.08 -0.66 3.29
N GLY A 119 16.16 -0.13 4.10
CA GLY A 119 14.97 -0.84 4.53
C GLY A 119 13.83 0.05 4.97
N SER A 120 12.62 -0.41 4.69
CA SER A 120 11.36 0.15 5.19
C SER A 120 11.01 -0.49 6.54
N ALA A 121 10.05 0.09 7.25
CA ALA A 121 9.57 -0.51 8.49
C ALA A 121 9.03 -1.93 8.25
N GLY A 122 9.48 -2.90 9.04
CA GLY A 122 9.16 -4.32 8.91
C GLY A 122 10.12 -5.12 8.03
N ASP A 123 10.99 -4.47 7.26
CA ASP A 123 11.98 -5.19 6.44
C ASP A 123 13.08 -5.80 7.30
N VAL A 124 13.58 -6.95 6.85
CA VAL A 124 14.76 -7.59 7.45
C VAL A 124 15.99 -7.15 6.68
N VAL A 125 16.88 -6.44 7.35
CA VAL A 125 18.11 -5.89 6.76
C VAL A 125 19.36 -6.49 7.42
N LYS A 126 20.45 -6.50 6.66
CA LYS A 126 21.77 -6.85 7.21
C LYS A 126 22.41 -5.63 7.82
N VAL A 127 22.91 -5.78 9.04
CA VAL A 127 23.63 -4.76 9.78
C VAL A 127 24.97 -5.29 10.24
N ARG A 128 25.95 -4.40 10.37
CA ARG A 128 27.29 -4.73 10.88
C ARG A 128 27.49 -4.00 12.19
N ASN A 129 27.75 -4.74 13.25
CA ASN A 129 28.13 -4.17 14.55
C ASN A 129 29.43 -3.37 14.41
N VAL A 130 29.46 -2.17 14.97
CA VAL A 130 30.60 -1.25 14.86
C VAL A 130 31.80 -1.75 15.65
N ASP A 131 31.56 -2.34 16.82
CA ASP A 131 32.61 -2.74 17.74
C ASP A 131 33.22 -4.10 17.38
N SER A 132 32.40 -5.10 17.08
CA SER A 132 32.85 -6.47 16.80
C SER A 132 33.04 -6.77 15.31
N GLY A 133 32.47 -5.94 14.41
CA GLY A 133 32.47 -6.21 12.99
C GLY A 133 31.50 -7.31 12.55
N ALA A 134 30.82 -7.96 13.48
CA ALA A 134 29.88 -9.05 13.19
C ALA A 134 28.70 -8.57 12.33
N ILE A 135 28.32 -9.38 11.34
CA ILE A 135 27.17 -9.11 10.46
C ILE A 135 26.04 -10.05 10.86
N PHE A 136 24.84 -9.48 11.02
CA PHE A 136 23.62 -10.22 11.36
C PHE A 136 22.41 -9.56 10.73
N SER A 137 21.27 -10.25 10.74
CA SER A 137 19.99 -9.73 10.25
C SER A 137 19.18 -9.12 11.38
N ALA A 138 18.50 -8.03 11.11
CA ALA A 138 17.63 -7.35 12.06
C ALA A 138 16.42 -6.75 11.35
N THR A 139 15.30 -6.67 12.04
CA THR A 139 14.05 -6.07 11.52
C THR A 139 14.04 -4.57 11.77
N VAL A 140 13.76 -3.80 10.72
CA VAL A 140 13.64 -2.34 10.78
C VAL A 140 12.37 -1.96 11.52
N MET A 141 12.49 -1.06 12.49
CA MET A 141 11.35 -0.49 13.20
C MET A 141 10.98 0.87 12.61
N ALA A 142 9.72 1.29 12.82
CA ALA A 142 9.21 2.57 12.30
C ALA A 142 9.92 3.80 12.87
N ASP A 143 10.57 3.67 14.01
CA ASP A 143 11.35 4.73 14.68
C ASP A 143 12.80 4.85 14.19
N GLY A 144 13.21 4.04 13.19
CA GLY A 144 14.58 4.01 12.66
C GLY A 144 15.55 3.13 13.47
N THR A 145 15.11 2.46 14.50
CA THR A 145 15.88 1.43 15.19
C THR A 145 15.73 0.09 14.46
N VAL A 146 16.60 -0.86 14.77
CA VAL A 146 16.47 -2.23 14.28
C VAL A 146 16.43 -3.20 15.45
N ARG A 147 15.61 -4.25 15.34
CA ARG A 147 15.43 -5.25 16.38
C ARG A 147 15.91 -6.62 15.91
N VAL A 148 16.62 -7.31 16.80
CA VAL A 148 16.92 -8.73 16.67
C VAL A 148 16.05 -9.49 17.64
N GLU A 149 15.25 -10.42 17.15
CA GLU A 149 14.52 -11.38 17.96
C GLU A 149 15.38 -12.62 18.10
N ALA A 150 15.69 -12.99 19.35
CA ALA A 150 16.37 -14.26 19.62
C ALA A 150 15.34 -15.39 19.38
N SER A 151 15.68 -16.32 18.50
CA SER A 151 14.94 -17.56 18.26
C SER A 151 15.11 -18.52 19.41
#